data_7a7dcd486f222e5c348143fb72dc09c9
#
_entry.id   7a7dcd486f222e5c348143fb72dc09c9
#
_cell.length_a   1.000
_cell.length_b   1.000
_cell.length_c   1.000
_cell.angle_alpha   90.00
_cell.angle_beta   90.00
_cell.angle_gamma   90.00
#
_symmetry.space_group_name_H-M   'P 1'
#
loop_
_entity.id
_entity.type
_entity.pdbx_description
1 polymer ?
#
loop_
_entity_poly.entity_id
_entity_poly.type
_entity_poly.pdbx_seq_one_letter_code
_entity_poly.pdbx_strand_id
1 'polypeptide(L)'
;MTAKTVRVQIVRDGSMCFIPVPFDPKPLFGKVRAPVRVTLNGYTYRSTIAAMGGTVCIPLRRSNREAAGLKGAEILDVQIALDKQERTVTPPSELVTALKAAPPAWDHWRELSFTHQREYAEAITEARKPETRARRIAEAVRKIRSRPTKKLRDK
;
A
#
# COMPACT_ATOMS: atom_id res chain seq x y z
N MET A 1 -13.29 5.71 17.62
CA MET A 1 -12.66 5.56 16.28
C MET A 1 -12.21 6.94 15.80
N THR A 2 -10.94 7.08 15.45
CA THR A 2 -10.41 8.37 15.01
C THR A 2 -10.72 8.61 13.54
N ALA A 3 -11.68 9.49 13.27
CA ALA A 3 -12.12 9.80 11.93
C ALA A 3 -12.43 11.29 11.79
N LYS A 4 -12.29 11.81 10.58
CA LYS A 4 -12.64 13.19 10.27
C LYS A 4 -13.29 13.26 8.91
N THR A 5 -14.41 13.99 8.80
CA THR A 5 -15.07 14.26 7.53
C THR A 5 -14.72 15.66 7.07
N VAL A 6 -14.29 15.79 5.83
CA VAL A 6 -13.93 17.07 5.22
C VAL A 6 -14.61 17.20 3.86
N ARG A 7 -15.00 18.44 3.53
CA ARG A 7 -15.55 18.74 2.21
C ARG A 7 -14.42 19.32 1.35
N VAL A 8 -14.05 18.59 0.31
CA VAL A 8 -12.90 18.96 -0.51
C VAL A 8 -13.20 18.74 -2.00
N GLN A 9 -12.44 19.41 -2.83
CA GLN A 9 -12.44 19.18 -4.27
C GLN A 9 -11.32 18.20 -4.61
N ILE A 10 -11.65 17.16 -5.37
CA ILE A 10 -10.64 16.23 -5.87
C ILE A 10 -9.72 16.98 -6.83
N VAL A 11 -8.42 16.85 -6.61
CA VAL A 11 -7.39 17.48 -7.47
C VAL A 11 -6.97 16.49 -8.54
N ARG A 12 -7.01 16.94 -9.79
CA ARG A 12 -6.56 16.13 -10.92
C ARG A 12 -5.27 16.73 -11.50
N ASP A 13 -4.25 15.90 -11.63
CA ASP A 13 -2.97 16.26 -12.24
C ASP A 13 -2.63 15.20 -13.29
N GLY A 14 -2.89 15.51 -14.57
CA GLY A 14 -2.75 14.55 -15.66
C GLY A 14 -3.68 13.36 -15.48
N SER A 15 -3.12 12.16 -15.42
CA SER A 15 -3.86 10.92 -15.17
C SER A 15 -4.05 10.61 -13.69
N MET A 16 -3.42 11.40 -12.81
CA MET A 16 -3.46 11.18 -11.37
C MET A 16 -4.51 12.05 -10.70
N CYS A 17 -5.16 11.50 -9.68
CA CYS A 17 -6.09 12.24 -8.83
C CYS A 17 -5.67 12.13 -7.38
N PHE A 18 -5.91 13.19 -6.61
CA PHE A 18 -5.55 13.26 -5.20
C PHE A 18 -6.70 13.89 -4.41
N ILE A 19 -6.85 13.43 -3.17
CA ILE A 19 -7.75 14.03 -2.19
C ILE A 19 -6.90 14.93 -1.31
N PRO A 20 -7.08 16.27 -1.35
CA PRO A 20 -6.32 17.14 -0.45
C PRO A 20 -6.74 16.91 1.00
N VAL A 21 -5.79 16.93 1.91
CA VAL A 21 -6.04 16.79 3.35
C VAL A 21 -5.86 18.19 3.98
N PRO A 22 -6.97 18.90 4.31
CA PRO A 22 -6.90 20.29 4.75
C PRO A 22 -6.59 20.45 6.24
N PHE A 23 -6.03 19.44 6.88
CA PHE A 23 -5.67 19.47 8.30
C PHE A 23 -4.34 18.74 8.51
N ASP A 24 -3.70 18.99 9.66
CA ASP A 24 -2.49 18.26 10.02
C ASP A 24 -2.87 16.87 10.53
N PRO A 25 -2.44 15.78 9.85
CA PRO A 25 -2.78 14.43 10.28
C PRO A 25 -2.10 13.98 11.57
N LYS A 26 -0.98 14.60 11.92
CA LYS A 26 -0.15 14.15 13.05
C LYS A 26 -0.87 14.18 14.40
N PRO A 27 -1.55 15.27 14.80
CA PRO A 27 -2.29 15.27 16.07
C PRO A 27 -3.43 14.27 16.11
N LEU A 28 -4.08 14.03 14.97
CA LEU A 28 -5.26 13.17 14.88
C LEU A 28 -4.90 11.69 14.75
N PHE A 29 -3.88 11.37 13.94
CA PHE A 29 -3.52 9.99 13.57
C PHE A 29 -2.17 9.54 14.13
N GLY A 30 -1.45 10.40 14.83
CA GLY A 30 -0.14 10.09 15.42
C GLY A 30 1.04 10.27 14.48
N LYS A 31 0.82 10.37 13.19
CA LYS A 31 1.86 10.62 12.17
C LYS A 31 1.27 11.22 10.90
N VAL A 32 2.09 11.89 10.11
CA VAL A 32 1.64 12.53 8.87
C VAL A 32 1.29 11.48 7.82
N ARG A 33 2.16 10.51 7.59
CA ARG A 33 1.94 9.43 6.60
C ARG A 33 1.21 8.25 7.24
N ALA A 34 0.00 8.51 7.72
CA ALA A 34 -0.79 7.51 8.43
C ALA A 34 -1.56 6.61 7.45
N PRO A 35 -1.72 5.32 7.76
CA PRO A 35 -2.63 4.46 7.03
C PRO A 35 -4.07 4.84 7.35
N VAL A 36 -4.90 4.98 6.33
CA VAL A 36 -6.28 5.45 6.48
C VAL A 36 -7.25 4.65 5.66
N ARG A 37 -8.52 4.67 6.11
CA ARG A 37 -9.67 4.23 5.32
C ARG A 37 -10.37 5.50 4.84
N VAL A 38 -10.60 5.58 3.55
CA VAL A 38 -11.22 6.73 2.91
C VAL A 38 -12.59 6.33 2.41
N THR A 39 -13.62 7.05 2.85
CA THR A 39 -15.00 6.84 2.39
C THR A 39 -15.44 8.09 1.64
N LEU A 40 -15.85 7.90 0.40
CA LEU A 40 -16.36 8.98 -0.44
C LEU A 40 -17.40 8.40 -1.39
N ASN A 41 -18.48 9.14 -1.59
CA ASN A 41 -19.60 8.74 -2.46
C ASN A 41 -20.10 7.31 -2.19
N GLY A 42 -20.12 6.90 -0.91
CA GLY A 42 -20.56 5.57 -0.49
C GLY A 42 -19.56 4.45 -0.71
N TYR A 43 -18.37 4.76 -1.22
CA TYR A 43 -17.31 3.80 -1.48
C TYR A 43 -16.16 3.98 -0.49
N THR A 44 -15.68 2.87 0.08
CA THR A 44 -14.55 2.88 1.04
C THR A 44 -13.35 2.14 0.46
N TYR A 45 -12.17 2.74 0.56
CA TYR A 45 -10.92 2.08 0.19
C TYR A 45 -9.83 2.39 1.20
N ARG A 46 -8.78 1.58 1.20
CA ARG A 46 -7.61 1.75 2.09
C ARG A 46 -6.50 2.47 1.35
N SER A 47 -5.87 3.42 2.01
CA SER A 47 -4.77 4.19 1.45
C SER A 47 -3.81 4.64 2.55
N THR A 48 -2.83 5.45 2.18
CA THR A 48 -1.89 6.05 3.12
C THR A 48 -1.76 7.53 2.74
N ILE A 49 -1.80 8.40 3.73
CA ILE A 49 -1.60 9.83 3.51
C ILE A 49 -0.18 10.06 2.99
N ALA A 50 -0.06 10.82 1.91
CA ALA A 50 1.22 11.18 1.30
C ALA A 50 1.52 12.64 1.56
N ALA A 51 2.79 12.94 1.80
CA ALA A 51 3.28 14.32 1.89
C ALA A 51 4.20 14.57 0.70
N MET A 52 3.82 15.48 -0.17
CA MET A 52 4.56 15.82 -1.38
C MET A 52 4.68 17.34 -1.50
N GLY A 53 5.92 17.85 -1.55
CA GLY A 53 6.17 19.28 -1.73
C GLY A 53 5.52 20.18 -0.69
N GLY A 54 5.42 19.72 0.56
CA GLY A 54 4.76 20.46 1.65
C GLY A 54 3.24 20.32 1.65
N THR A 55 2.66 19.60 0.70
CA THR A 55 1.23 19.37 0.59
C THR A 55 0.90 17.96 1.06
N VAL A 56 -0.14 17.82 1.87
CA VAL A 56 -0.64 16.54 2.37
C VAL A 56 -1.86 16.13 1.56
N CYS A 57 -1.83 14.92 1.01
CA CYS A 57 -2.92 14.42 0.16
C CYS A 57 -3.03 12.89 0.26
N ILE A 58 -4.14 12.37 -0.27
CA ILE A 58 -4.37 10.92 -0.37
C ILE A 58 -4.50 10.56 -1.84
N PRO A 59 -3.70 9.62 -2.36
CA PRO A 59 -3.83 9.18 -3.74
C PRO A 59 -5.20 8.56 -4.00
N LEU A 60 -5.79 8.91 -5.15
CA LEU A 60 -7.05 8.35 -5.60
C LEU A 60 -6.83 7.68 -6.96
N ARG A 61 -6.58 6.38 -6.94
CA ARG A 61 -6.31 5.61 -8.14
C ARG A 61 -7.55 5.55 -9.04
N ARG A 62 -7.31 5.36 -10.34
CA ARG A 62 -8.39 5.26 -11.33
C ARG A 62 -9.42 4.20 -10.95
N SER A 63 -8.98 3.02 -10.51
CA SER A 63 -9.88 1.94 -10.11
C SER A 63 -10.81 2.35 -8.97
N ASN A 64 -10.29 3.04 -7.96
CA ASN A 64 -11.09 3.54 -6.84
C ASN A 64 -12.03 4.67 -7.27
N ARG A 65 -11.56 5.55 -8.14
CA ARG A 65 -12.35 6.64 -8.70
C ARG A 65 -13.54 6.11 -9.50
N GLU A 66 -13.32 5.12 -10.35
CA GLU A 66 -14.38 4.48 -11.14
C GLU A 66 -15.36 3.73 -10.23
N ALA A 67 -14.85 2.98 -9.23
CA ALA A 67 -15.70 2.26 -8.29
C ALA A 67 -16.59 3.20 -7.45
N ALA A 68 -16.09 4.40 -7.16
CA ALA A 68 -16.85 5.43 -6.45
C ALA A 68 -17.80 6.23 -7.36
N GLY A 69 -17.76 6.00 -8.67
CA GLY A 69 -18.60 6.72 -9.64
C GLY A 69 -18.15 8.15 -9.88
N LEU A 70 -16.87 8.46 -9.67
CA LEU A 70 -16.34 9.81 -9.82
C LEU A 70 -15.75 10.02 -11.21
N LYS A 71 -15.94 11.22 -11.76
CA LYS A 71 -15.44 11.59 -13.09
C LYS A 71 -14.12 12.35 -13.04
N GLY A 72 -13.79 13.01 -11.92
CA GLY A 72 -12.57 13.80 -11.80
C GLY A 72 -12.64 14.79 -10.66
N ALA A 73 -12.77 16.07 -10.94
CA ALA A 73 -12.59 17.16 -9.98
C ALA A 73 -13.88 17.52 -9.21
N GLU A 74 -14.63 16.56 -8.72
CA GLU A 74 -15.85 16.80 -7.96
C GLU A 74 -15.55 17.36 -6.56
N ILE A 75 -16.49 18.14 -6.03
CA ILE A 75 -16.47 18.60 -4.64
C ILE A 75 -17.41 17.68 -3.85
N LEU A 76 -16.88 17.04 -2.83
CA LEU A 76 -17.66 16.09 -2.03
C LEU A 76 -17.14 15.95 -0.61
N ASP A 77 -17.96 15.34 0.24
CA ASP A 77 -17.55 15.01 1.59
C ASP A 77 -16.73 13.73 1.59
N VAL A 78 -15.57 13.77 2.23
CA VAL A 78 -14.65 12.64 2.34
C VAL A 78 -14.45 12.35 3.82
N GLN A 79 -14.74 11.12 4.22
CA GLN A 79 -14.45 10.63 5.57
C GLN A 79 -13.09 9.95 5.57
N ILE A 80 -12.20 10.39 6.45
CA ILE A 80 -10.86 9.85 6.59
C ILE A 80 -10.74 9.30 8.00
N ALA A 81 -10.56 7.99 8.12
CA ALA A 81 -10.42 7.31 9.40
C ALA A 81 -9.07 6.61 9.49
N LEU A 82 -8.46 6.62 10.68
CA LEU A 82 -7.22 5.88 10.90
C LEU A 82 -7.48 4.38 10.70
N ASP A 83 -6.68 3.74 9.85
CA ASP A 83 -6.77 2.31 9.62
C ASP A 83 -5.86 1.58 10.62
N LYS A 84 -6.47 1.03 11.65
CA LYS A 84 -5.76 0.27 12.69
C LYS A 84 -5.59 -1.21 12.33
N GLN A 85 -6.21 -1.65 11.24
CA GLN A 85 -6.11 -3.03 10.82
C GLN A 85 -4.72 -3.29 10.22
N GLU A 86 -4.09 -4.34 10.70
CA GLU A 86 -2.78 -4.74 10.18
C GLU A 86 -2.90 -5.11 8.70
N ARG A 87 -1.98 -4.56 7.91
CA ARG A 87 -1.89 -4.87 6.49
C ARG A 87 -1.00 -6.07 6.31
N THR A 88 -1.59 -7.19 5.91
CA THR A 88 -0.86 -8.43 5.66
C THR A 88 -0.96 -8.82 4.20
N VAL A 89 0.07 -9.52 3.72
CA VAL A 89 0.12 -10.09 2.38
C VAL A 89 0.07 -11.60 2.52
N THR A 90 -0.85 -12.25 1.78
CA THR A 90 -0.86 -13.70 1.66
C THR A 90 -0.05 -14.07 0.42
N PRO A 91 1.18 -14.57 0.59
CA PRO A 91 2.00 -14.93 -0.57
C PRO A 91 1.48 -16.19 -1.26
N PRO A 92 1.74 -16.36 -2.55
CA PRO A 92 1.41 -17.60 -3.24
C PRO A 92 2.07 -18.80 -2.55
N SER A 93 1.38 -19.94 -2.50
CA SER A 93 1.89 -21.15 -1.83
C SER A 93 3.24 -21.61 -2.40
N GLU A 94 3.45 -21.45 -3.69
CA GLU A 94 4.71 -21.77 -4.38
C GLU A 94 5.87 -20.95 -3.85
N LEU A 95 5.63 -19.66 -3.59
CA LEU A 95 6.63 -18.77 -3.02
C LEU A 95 6.96 -19.17 -1.58
N VAL A 96 5.94 -19.47 -0.78
CA VAL A 96 6.11 -19.91 0.61
C VAL A 96 6.99 -21.18 0.67
N THR A 97 6.68 -22.16 -0.16
CA THR A 97 7.45 -23.40 -0.24
C THR A 97 8.92 -23.14 -0.59
N ALA A 98 9.15 -22.28 -1.61
CA ALA A 98 10.50 -21.95 -2.05
C ALA A 98 11.29 -21.18 -0.99
N LEU A 99 10.64 -20.24 -0.28
CA LEU A 99 11.29 -19.48 0.79
C LEU A 99 11.69 -20.37 1.96
N LYS A 100 10.80 -21.29 2.36
CA LYS A 100 11.09 -22.24 3.45
C LYS A 100 12.18 -23.24 3.08
N ALA A 101 12.32 -23.58 1.81
CA ALA A 101 13.34 -24.50 1.30
C ALA A 101 14.74 -23.86 1.22
N ALA A 102 14.84 -22.55 1.36
CA ALA A 102 16.10 -21.81 1.23
C ALA A 102 16.38 -20.91 2.46
N PRO A 103 16.62 -21.49 3.63
CA PRO A 103 16.91 -20.69 4.83
C PRO A 103 18.10 -19.75 4.60
N PRO A 104 18.07 -18.54 5.14
CA PRO A 104 17.05 -17.92 6.02
C PRO A 104 15.99 -17.10 5.27
N ALA A 105 15.68 -17.41 4.02
CA ALA A 105 14.79 -16.61 3.18
C ALA A 105 13.40 -16.40 3.81
N TRP A 106 12.83 -17.44 4.43
CA TRP A 106 11.52 -17.31 5.06
C TRP A 106 11.53 -16.30 6.22
N ASP A 107 12.57 -16.32 7.03
CA ASP A 107 12.72 -15.36 8.13
C ASP A 107 12.87 -13.94 7.61
N HIS A 108 13.64 -13.76 6.55
CA HIS A 108 13.82 -12.46 5.90
C HIS A 108 12.51 -11.97 5.28
N TRP A 109 11.70 -12.85 4.70
CA TRP A 109 10.39 -12.52 4.16
C TRP A 109 9.49 -11.92 5.24
N ARG A 110 9.45 -12.54 6.41
CA ARG A 110 8.61 -12.06 7.51
C ARG A 110 9.04 -10.70 8.04
N GLU A 111 10.30 -10.33 7.85
CA GLU A 111 10.83 -9.02 8.24
C GLU A 111 10.60 -7.93 7.18
N LEU A 112 10.18 -8.29 5.98
CA LEU A 112 9.90 -7.32 4.93
C LEU A 112 8.71 -6.44 5.27
N SER A 113 8.74 -5.18 4.79
CA SER A 113 7.59 -4.29 4.89
C SER A 113 6.42 -4.83 4.06
N PHE A 114 5.21 -4.41 4.41
CA PHE A 114 4.01 -4.74 3.63
C PHE A 114 4.19 -4.43 2.14
N THR A 115 4.75 -3.27 1.82
CA THR A 115 4.97 -2.85 0.42
C THR A 115 5.88 -3.81 -0.32
N HIS A 116 7.00 -4.21 0.27
CA HIS A 116 7.93 -5.14 -0.36
C HIS A 116 7.32 -6.52 -0.54
N GLN A 117 6.62 -7.03 0.48
CA GLN A 117 5.93 -8.32 0.39
C GLN A 117 4.89 -8.30 -0.74
N ARG A 118 4.11 -7.22 -0.83
CA ARG A 118 3.10 -7.05 -1.87
C ARG A 118 3.72 -7.05 -3.26
N GLU A 119 4.81 -6.32 -3.45
CA GLU A 119 5.50 -6.25 -4.74
C GLU A 119 5.96 -7.61 -5.23
N TYR A 120 6.57 -8.40 -4.35
CA TYR A 120 6.99 -9.77 -4.70
C TYR A 120 5.80 -10.67 -5.01
N ALA A 121 4.77 -10.64 -4.18
CA ALA A 121 3.59 -11.48 -4.37
C ALA A 121 2.85 -11.13 -5.66
N GLU A 122 2.66 -9.85 -5.96
CA GLU A 122 2.01 -9.40 -7.18
C GLU A 122 2.80 -9.78 -8.43
N ALA A 123 4.12 -9.59 -8.42
CA ALA A 123 4.97 -9.94 -9.55
C ALA A 123 4.85 -11.43 -9.92
N ILE A 124 4.75 -12.30 -8.93
CA ILE A 124 4.58 -13.74 -9.14
C ILE A 124 3.16 -14.04 -9.63
N THR A 125 2.15 -13.45 -9.01
CA THR A 125 0.75 -13.66 -9.35
C THR A 125 0.42 -13.17 -10.77
N GLU A 126 1.04 -12.10 -11.21
CA GLU A 126 0.86 -11.55 -12.57
C GLU A 126 1.52 -12.39 -13.65
N ALA A 127 2.47 -13.26 -13.31
CA ALA A 127 3.13 -14.13 -14.27
C ALA A 127 2.18 -15.24 -14.73
N ARG A 128 1.79 -15.20 -16.00
CA ARG A 128 0.84 -16.15 -16.59
C ARG A 128 1.52 -17.43 -17.04
N LYS A 129 2.76 -17.34 -17.53
CA LYS A 129 3.50 -18.51 -18.01
C LYS A 129 4.22 -19.20 -16.86
N PRO A 130 4.18 -20.55 -16.78
CA PRO A 130 4.88 -21.28 -15.72
C PRO A 130 6.37 -20.98 -15.64
N GLU A 131 7.05 -20.82 -16.76
CA GLU A 131 8.48 -20.51 -16.81
C GLU A 131 8.79 -19.13 -16.21
N THR A 132 7.97 -18.14 -16.55
CA THR A 132 8.11 -16.78 -16.00
C THR A 132 7.85 -16.78 -14.52
N ARG A 133 6.82 -17.49 -14.08
CA ARG A 133 6.47 -17.62 -12.66
C ARG A 133 7.58 -18.26 -11.86
N ALA A 134 8.13 -19.38 -12.35
CA ALA A 134 9.25 -20.07 -11.71
C ALA A 134 10.49 -19.19 -11.62
N ARG A 135 10.82 -18.45 -12.68
CA ARG A 135 11.96 -17.54 -12.70
C ARG A 135 11.78 -16.42 -11.67
N ARG A 136 10.59 -15.82 -11.60
CA ARG A 136 10.30 -14.73 -10.65
C ARG A 136 10.36 -15.23 -9.20
N ILE A 137 9.92 -16.44 -8.93
CA ILE A 137 10.04 -17.07 -7.61
C ILE A 137 11.51 -17.26 -7.26
N ALA A 138 12.32 -17.84 -8.16
CA ALA A 138 13.74 -18.06 -7.92
C ALA A 138 14.50 -16.75 -7.66
N GLU A 139 14.23 -15.71 -8.44
CA GLU A 139 14.83 -14.40 -8.25
C GLU A 139 14.41 -13.76 -6.92
N ALA A 140 13.14 -13.86 -6.56
CA ALA A 140 12.64 -13.33 -5.29
C ALA A 140 13.32 -14.02 -4.10
N VAL A 141 13.39 -15.35 -4.13
CA VAL A 141 14.05 -16.13 -3.07
C VAL A 141 15.51 -15.74 -2.94
N ARG A 142 16.23 -15.60 -4.05
CA ARG A 142 17.65 -15.19 -4.06
C ARG A 142 17.83 -13.82 -3.42
N LYS A 143 17.02 -12.84 -3.83
CA LYS A 143 17.09 -11.47 -3.32
C LYS A 143 16.73 -11.39 -1.84
N ILE A 144 15.70 -12.09 -1.43
CA ILE A 144 15.22 -12.10 -0.04
C ILE A 144 16.24 -12.80 0.86
N ARG A 145 16.77 -13.93 0.41
CA ARG A 145 17.77 -14.68 1.17
C ARG A 145 19.04 -13.86 1.42
N SER A 146 19.47 -13.05 0.45
CA SER A 146 20.68 -12.24 0.54
C SER A 146 20.52 -10.95 1.33
N ARG A 147 19.29 -10.59 1.77
CA ARG A 147 19.08 -9.35 2.53
C ARG A 147 19.70 -9.46 3.93
N PRO A 148 20.33 -8.39 4.42
CA PRO A 148 20.81 -8.37 5.80
C PRO A 148 19.61 -8.35 6.76
N THR A 149 19.75 -9.05 7.89
CA THR A 149 18.75 -9.06 8.94
C THR A 149 18.69 -7.70 9.64
N LYS A 150 17.56 -7.40 10.30
CA LYS A 150 17.44 -6.17 11.11
C LYS A 150 18.55 -6.05 12.14
N LYS A 151 18.97 -7.16 12.74
CA LYS A 151 20.05 -7.18 13.74
C LYS A 151 21.39 -6.73 13.18
N LEU A 152 21.66 -6.95 11.90
CA LEU A 152 22.87 -6.52 11.24
C LEU A 152 22.83 -5.07 10.80
N ARG A 153 21.64 -4.48 10.63
CA ARG A 153 21.48 -3.08 10.24
C ARG A 153 21.67 -2.11 11.43
N ASP A 154 21.42 -2.57 12.62
CA ASP A 154 21.50 -1.76 13.85
C ASP A 154 22.92 -1.73 14.45
N LYS A 155 23.87 -2.34 13.79
CA LYS A 155 25.29 -2.30 14.17
C LYS A 155 26.05 -1.26 13.32
#